data_3cdf5fd71c828be87267bb4bdeba1fc2
#
_entry.id   3cdf5fd71c828be87267bb4bdeba1fc2
#
_cell.length_a   1.000
_cell.length_b   1.000
_cell.length_c   1.000
_cell.angle_alpha   90.00
_cell.angle_beta   90.00
_cell.angle_gamma   90.00
#
_symmetry.space_group_name_H-M   'P 1'
#
loop_
_entity.id
_entity.type
_entity.pdbx_description
1 polymer ?
#
loop_
_entity_poly.entity_id
_entity_poly.type
_entity_poly.pdbx_seq_one_letter_code
_entity_poly.pdbx_strand_id
1 'polypeptide(L)'
;MNPREPAESEEVRFEDIDLVYIFPFDLGAPVEAGDLKKLLEWFSERCKIVEGIWIPPEEAWPTPEFVYRKAKELGIDVEKIGIEELMKNKKLKEEVTRAHAMFGAIISADEQVFDPEYLELGRFVRVKLTDLNMSIKDKELGYLNELKCELYLLLHRAGVGVLTAWIHLNGNFSTDDLINIEKKLYKAECTIKGSFGSIEGTLRGFIVQGIIRPLQAAVLFKGEYGGYDKAFYVLKRGDITGDKIDEKLRTPYFPVFRVMYIRKHRCNYKCETAEEAVRRHLRELAGISEIHGNWRHYREDVARKDLGENLSPDVHYAMFVTTGVTSLFLGSATLDEELKSEEDKELVYRGVEFVLVQPVEFLSLSDMILRAYTSVCRSKFEEIRERRKRGETVKPSEIAKIREGLMEGLEEYNNVSLFIEDPRRSIMEHGKERLRLSDRVDMLKSLLEELDDMARTLYEEEISRKQTILTAYFGVFGALGSLLLLPQPFNVAVTVAFLSYPIYEFLSFLYRRVKG
;
A
#
# COMPACT_ATOMS: atom_id res chain seq x y z
N MET A 1 12.39 -24.40 50.43
CA MET A 1 11.36 -24.64 49.43
C MET A 1 12.08 -24.68 48.10
N ASN A 2 12.24 -25.87 47.52
CA ASN A 2 12.78 -26.02 46.17
C ASN A 2 11.82 -25.31 45.21
N PRO A 3 12.33 -24.49 44.26
CA PRO A 3 11.50 -24.02 43.17
C PRO A 3 11.05 -25.29 42.40
N ARG A 4 9.74 -25.52 42.36
CA ARG A 4 9.17 -26.53 41.48
C ARG A 4 9.65 -26.19 40.08
N GLU A 5 10.38 -27.13 39.44
CA GLU A 5 10.57 -27.09 38.00
C GLU A 5 9.21 -26.83 37.36
N PRO A 6 9.11 -25.91 36.40
CA PRO A 6 7.87 -25.71 35.70
C PRO A 6 7.55 -27.07 35.06
N ALA A 7 6.38 -27.62 35.41
CA ALA A 7 5.86 -28.80 34.69
C ALA A 7 6.06 -28.55 33.22
N GLU A 8 6.60 -29.54 32.48
CA GLU A 8 6.73 -29.50 31.03
C GLU A 8 5.36 -29.03 30.50
N SER A 9 5.28 -27.77 30.12
CA SER A 9 4.08 -27.22 29.50
C SER A 9 3.95 -27.95 28.18
N GLU A 10 2.98 -28.85 28.09
CA GLU A 10 2.67 -29.49 26.83
C GLU A 10 2.44 -28.40 25.81
N GLU A 11 3.31 -28.39 24.84
CA GLU A 11 3.44 -27.34 23.84
C GLU A 11 2.17 -27.32 22.99
N VAL A 12 1.50 -26.18 22.90
CA VAL A 12 0.36 -26.01 22.01
C VAL A 12 0.81 -26.31 20.56
N ARG A 13 -0.04 -26.97 19.81
CA ARG A 13 0.14 -27.27 18.40
C ARG A 13 -0.92 -26.53 17.60
N PHE A 14 -0.52 -26.02 16.46
CA PHE A 14 -1.37 -25.26 15.56
C PHE A 14 -1.56 -26.04 14.26
N GLU A 15 -2.81 -26.11 13.84
CA GLU A 15 -3.23 -26.84 12.63
C GLU A 15 -4.11 -25.91 11.79
N ASP A 16 -4.16 -26.16 10.48
CA ASP A 16 -5.03 -25.42 9.56
C ASP A 16 -4.83 -23.89 9.68
N ILE A 17 -3.80 -23.39 9.03
CA ILE A 17 -3.34 -22.02 9.18
C ILE A 17 -3.30 -21.34 7.83
N ASP A 18 -3.80 -20.12 7.75
CA ASP A 18 -3.54 -19.23 6.63
C ASP A 18 -2.51 -18.17 7.00
N LEU A 19 -1.45 -18.10 6.22
CA LEU A 19 -0.43 -17.06 6.32
C LEU A 19 -0.55 -16.12 5.13
N VAL A 20 -0.81 -14.86 5.40
CA VAL A 20 -1.01 -13.83 4.38
C VAL A 20 0.15 -12.84 4.43
N TYR A 21 0.86 -12.69 3.33
CA TYR A 21 1.84 -11.63 3.15
C TYR A 21 1.25 -10.50 2.31
N ILE A 22 1.35 -9.28 2.80
CA ILE A 22 0.84 -8.07 2.17
C ILE A 22 2.02 -7.18 1.79
N PHE A 23 2.16 -6.88 0.50
CA PHE A 23 3.26 -6.12 -0.09
C PHE A 23 2.72 -4.80 -0.66
N PRO A 24 2.64 -3.73 0.13
CA PRO A 24 2.31 -2.42 -0.42
C PRO A 24 3.50 -1.87 -1.22
N PHE A 25 3.19 -1.15 -2.30
CA PHE A 25 4.20 -0.60 -3.20
C PHE A 25 3.75 0.71 -3.85
N ASP A 26 4.72 1.54 -4.21
CA ASP A 26 4.52 2.79 -4.93
C ASP A 26 4.57 2.53 -6.44
N LEU A 27 3.62 3.08 -7.21
CA LEU A 27 3.64 3.10 -8.66
C LEU A 27 4.46 4.27 -9.25
N GLY A 28 4.86 5.22 -8.39
CA GLY A 28 5.66 6.39 -8.75
C GLY A 28 4.85 7.63 -9.12
N ALA A 29 3.59 7.48 -9.50
CA ALA A 29 2.70 8.60 -9.82
C ALA A 29 1.25 8.22 -9.54
N PRO A 30 0.37 9.21 -9.22
CA PRO A 30 -1.07 9.00 -9.20
C PRO A 30 -1.60 8.47 -10.54
N VAL A 31 -2.66 7.69 -10.49
CA VAL A 31 -3.31 7.09 -11.67
C VAL A 31 -4.77 7.50 -11.66
N GLU A 32 -5.25 8.09 -12.74
CA GLU A 32 -6.67 8.43 -12.86
C GLU A 32 -7.55 7.18 -12.81
N ALA A 33 -8.76 7.28 -12.23
CA ALA A 33 -9.66 6.14 -12.05
C ALA A 33 -9.92 5.36 -13.34
N GLY A 34 -10.17 6.05 -14.47
CA GLY A 34 -10.34 5.43 -15.77
C GLY A 34 -9.08 4.75 -16.34
N ASP A 35 -7.90 5.16 -15.88
CA ASP A 35 -6.62 4.58 -16.30
C ASP A 35 -6.22 3.37 -15.43
N LEU A 36 -6.74 3.24 -14.20
CA LEU A 36 -6.56 2.03 -13.37
C LEU A 36 -7.10 0.80 -14.10
N LYS A 37 -8.29 0.92 -14.67
CA LYS A 37 -8.92 -0.15 -15.45
C LYS A 37 -8.06 -0.53 -16.65
N LYS A 38 -7.66 0.44 -17.45
CA LYS A 38 -6.79 0.21 -18.62
C LYS A 38 -5.43 -0.39 -18.25
N LEU A 39 -4.86 0.02 -17.13
CA LEU A 39 -3.59 -0.52 -16.64
C LEU A 39 -3.72 -2.01 -16.30
N LEU A 40 -4.81 -2.41 -15.63
CA LEU A 40 -5.05 -3.82 -15.32
C LEU A 40 -5.42 -4.66 -16.54
N GLU A 41 -6.25 -4.14 -17.45
CA GLU A 41 -6.55 -4.81 -18.73
C GLU A 41 -5.28 -5.09 -19.50
N TRP A 42 -4.44 -4.05 -19.66
CA TRP A 42 -3.13 -4.18 -20.26
C TRP A 42 -2.24 -5.21 -19.56
N PHE A 43 -2.20 -5.18 -18.22
CA PHE A 43 -1.40 -6.10 -17.42
C PHE A 43 -1.87 -7.56 -17.57
N SER A 44 -3.19 -7.76 -17.57
CA SER A 44 -3.82 -9.07 -17.79
C SER A 44 -3.42 -9.68 -19.13
N GLU A 45 -3.50 -8.90 -20.22
CA GLU A 45 -3.17 -9.37 -21.56
C GLU A 45 -1.69 -9.71 -21.74
N ARG A 46 -0.79 -8.98 -21.09
CA ARG A 46 0.66 -9.07 -21.33
C ARG A 46 1.41 -9.96 -20.36
N CYS A 47 1.02 -9.98 -19.12
CA CYS A 47 1.74 -10.72 -18.10
C CYS A 47 1.25 -12.15 -17.92
N LYS A 48 0.08 -12.52 -18.46
CA LYS A 48 -0.55 -13.86 -18.34
C LYS A 48 -0.64 -14.36 -16.88
N ILE A 49 -0.63 -13.46 -15.93
CA ILE A 49 -0.67 -13.74 -14.50
C ILE A 49 -2.07 -13.52 -13.94
N VAL A 50 -2.86 -12.66 -14.59
CA VAL A 50 -4.22 -12.30 -14.15
C VAL A 50 -5.21 -13.33 -14.68
N GLU A 51 -6.06 -13.84 -13.82
CA GLU A 51 -7.13 -14.78 -14.20
C GLU A 51 -8.33 -14.12 -14.89
N GLY A 52 -8.17 -12.88 -15.33
CA GLY A 52 -9.15 -12.18 -16.18
C GLY A 52 -10.39 -11.72 -15.41
N ILE A 53 -10.30 -11.58 -14.10
CA ILE A 53 -11.41 -11.15 -13.29
C ILE A 53 -11.09 -9.79 -12.72
N TRP A 54 -11.74 -8.81 -13.30
CA TRP A 54 -11.96 -7.53 -12.71
C TRP A 54 -13.00 -7.67 -11.61
N ILE A 55 -12.76 -7.08 -10.45
CA ILE A 55 -13.77 -6.81 -9.46
C ILE A 55 -13.81 -5.29 -9.25
N PRO A 56 -14.41 -4.51 -10.19
CA PRO A 56 -15.01 -3.27 -9.81
C PRO A 56 -16.28 -3.61 -9.01
N PRO A 57 -16.74 -2.76 -8.12
CA PRO A 57 -17.98 -2.97 -7.37
C PRO A 57 -19.20 -3.29 -8.25
N GLU A 58 -19.17 -2.91 -9.53
CA GLU A 58 -20.29 -3.02 -10.47
C GLU A 58 -20.31 -4.29 -11.34
N GLU A 59 -19.24 -5.10 -11.41
CA GLU A 59 -19.13 -6.22 -12.35
C GLU A 59 -18.69 -7.52 -11.66
N ALA A 60 -19.57 -8.09 -10.86
CA ALA A 60 -19.32 -9.25 -10.00
C ALA A 60 -19.42 -10.62 -10.69
N TRP A 61 -19.20 -10.72 -11.98
CA TRP A 61 -19.44 -11.98 -12.67
C TRP A 61 -18.22 -12.47 -13.44
N PRO A 62 -17.94 -13.80 -13.45
CA PRO A 62 -16.91 -14.34 -14.34
C PRO A 62 -17.23 -13.94 -15.77
N THR A 63 -16.29 -13.22 -16.40
CA THR A 63 -16.47 -12.80 -17.79
C THR A 63 -16.64 -14.02 -18.71
N PRO A 64 -17.27 -13.87 -19.88
CA PRO A 64 -17.31 -14.92 -20.88
C PRO A 64 -15.93 -15.53 -21.16
N GLU A 65 -14.90 -14.68 -21.21
CA GLU A 65 -13.50 -15.08 -21.40
C GLU A 65 -13.00 -16.01 -20.31
N PHE A 66 -13.37 -15.76 -19.06
CA PHE A 66 -13.04 -16.65 -17.94
C PHE A 66 -13.66 -18.03 -18.11
N VAL A 67 -14.97 -18.09 -18.45
CA VAL A 67 -15.68 -19.34 -18.67
C VAL A 67 -15.05 -20.14 -19.82
N TYR A 68 -14.73 -19.48 -20.94
CA TYR A 68 -14.07 -20.12 -22.07
C TYR A 68 -12.68 -20.63 -21.72
N ARG A 69 -11.90 -19.86 -20.96
CA ARG A 69 -10.58 -20.29 -20.53
C ARG A 69 -10.65 -21.51 -19.61
N LYS A 70 -11.53 -21.49 -18.59
CA LYS A 70 -11.73 -22.65 -17.70
C LYS A 70 -12.22 -23.87 -18.45
N ALA A 71 -13.10 -23.71 -19.42
CA ALA A 71 -13.52 -24.80 -20.30
C ALA A 71 -12.33 -25.41 -21.05
N LYS A 72 -11.45 -24.58 -21.61
CA LYS A 72 -10.26 -25.02 -22.33
C LYS A 72 -9.26 -25.73 -21.41
N GLU A 73 -9.07 -25.23 -20.20
CA GLU A 73 -8.22 -25.88 -19.16
C GLU A 73 -8.74 -27.27 -18.81
N LEU A 74 -10.08 -27.47 -18.81
CA LEU A 74 -10.73 -28.76 -18.58
C LEU A 74 -10.78 -29.64 -19.84
N GLY A 75 -10.16 -29.21 -20.96
CA GLY A 75 -10.14 -29.95 -22.22
C GLY A 75 -11.49 -29.96 -22.97
N ILE A 76 -12.37 -28.99 -22.68
CA ILE A 76 -13.68 -28.87 -23.35
C ILE A 76 -13.47 -28.05 -24.62
N ASP A 77 -13.97 -28.56 -25.75
CA ASP A 77 -13.92 -27.86 -27.04
C ASP A 77 -14.86 -26.64 -27.01
N VAL A 78 -14.29 -25.46 -27.19
CA VAL A 78 -15.03 -24.18 -27.09
C VAL A 78 -15.34 -23.53 -28.43
N GLU A 79 -14.84 -24.08 -29.56
CA GLU A 79 -14.85 -23.36 -30.85
C GLU A 79 -16.26 -23.13 -31.46
N LYS A 80 -17.28 -23.83 -30.95
CA LYS A 80 -18.66 -23.74 -31.48
C LYS A 80 -19.77 -23.76 -30.45
N ILE A 81 -19.41 -23.66 -29.17
CA ILE A 81 -20.34 -23.90 -28.08
C ILE A 81 -20.58 -22.58 -27.35
N GLY A 82 -21.84 -22.19 -27.23
CA GLY A 82 -22.24 -21.02 -26.43
C GLY A 82 -22.07 -21.27 -24.93
N ILE A 83 -21.94 -20.19 -24.14
CA ILE A 83 -21.74 -20.25 -22.68
C ILE A 83 -22.80 -21.08 -21.98
N GLU A 84 -24.07 -20.95 -22.36
CA GLU A 84 -25.18 -21.72 -21.79
C GLU A 84 -25.01 -23.23 -21.98
N GLU A 85 -24.48 -23.65 -23.11
CA GLU A 85 -24.20 -25.05 -23.40
C GLU A 85 -22.95 -25.55 -22.66
N LEU A 86 -21.91 -24.70 -22.57
CA LEU A 86 -20.71 -24.99 -21.75
C LEU A 86 -21.06 -25.17 -20.29
N MET A 87 -21.97 -24.38 -19.74
CA MET A 87 -22.41 -24.45 -18.35
C MET A 87 -23.28 -25.70 -18.03
N LYS A 88 -23.65 -26.51 -19.01
CA LYS A 88 -24.24 -27.85 -18.78
C LYS A 88 -23.19 -28.88 -18.37
N ASN A 89 -21.90 -28.62 -18.63
CA ASN A 89 -20.82 -29.45 -18.15
C ASN A 89 -20.69 -29.30 -16.62
N LYS A 90 -20.89 -30.39 -15.89
CA LYS A 90 -20.92 -30.37 -14.42
C LYS A 90 -19.64 -29.85 -13.80
N LYS A 91 -18.48 -30.30 -14.27
CA LYS A 91 -17.17 -29.85 -13.75
C LYS A 91 -16.93 -28.36 -14.01
N LEU A 92 -17.21 -27.88 -15.21
CA LEU A 92 -17.07 -26.47 -15.54
C LEU A 92 -18.01 -25.62 -14.70
N LYS A 93 -19.25 -26.07 -14.55
CA LYS A 93 -20.24 -25.38 -13.72
C LYS A 93 -19.79 -25.29 -12.25
N GLU A 94 -19.24 -26.37 -11.70
CA GLU A 94 -18.68 -26.38 -10.33
C GLU A 94 -17.52 -25.40 -10.19
N GLU A 95 -16.56 -25.39 -11.13
CA GLU A 95 -15.43 -24.43 -11.13
C GLU A 95 -15.87 -22.98 -11.28
N VAL A 96 -16.81 -22.70 -12.19
CA VAL A 96 -17.37 -21.35 -12.37
C VAL A 96 -18.18 -20.92 -11.16
N THR A 97 -18.99 -21.82 -10.57
CA THR A 97 -19.77 -21.53 -9.37
C THR A 97 -18.85 -21.29 -8.17
N ARG A 98 -17.79 -22.08 -8.03
CA ARG A 98 -16.79 -21.89 -6.97
C ARG A 98 -16.07 -20.55 -7.11
N ALA A 99 -15.65 -20.21 -8.33
CA ALA A 99 -15.07 -18.89 -8.62
C ALA A 99 -16.07 -17.78 -8.28
N HIS A 100 -17.32 -17.92 -8.70
CA HIS A 100 -18.37 -16.95 -8.41
C HIS A 100 -18.65 -16.79 -6.91
N ALA A 101 -18.73 -17.87 -6.17
CA ALA A 101 -18.90 -17.83 -4.71
C ALA A 101 -17.73 -17.10 -4.03
N MET A 102 -16.51 -17.35 -4.49
CA MET A 102 -15.31 -16.67 -3.99
C MET A 102 -15.32 -15.18 -4.32
N PHE A 103 -15.78 -14.79 -5.53
CA PHE A 103 -15.95 -13.38 -5.91
C PHE A 103 -17.09 -12.71 -5.16
N GLY A 104 -18.20 -13.41 -4.98
CA GLY A 104 -19.29 -12.96 -4.13
C GLY A 104 -18.81 -12.68 -2.69
N ALA A 105 -17.92 -13.52 -2.17
CA ALA A 105 -17.31 -13.31 -0.86
C ALA A 105 -16.42 -12.06 -0.82
N ILE A 106 -15.62 -11.80 -1.87
CA ILE A 106 -14.77 -10.61 -1.94
C ILE A 106 -15.62 -9.33 -2.04
N ILE A 107 -16.66 -9.32 -2.89
CA ILE A 107 -17.57 -8.19 -3.02
C ILE A 107 -18.35 -7.97 -1.74
N SER A 108 -18.90 -9.03 -1.18
CA SER A 108 -19.60 -8.97 0.11
C SER A 108 -18.66 -8.48 1.22
N ALA A 109 -17.35 -8.79 1.15
CA ALA A 109 -16.36 -8.26 2.06
C ALA A 109 -16.12 -6.76 1.83
N ASP A 110 -16.01 -6.32 0.58
CA ASP A 110 -15.89 -4.88 0.27
C ASP A 110 -17.13 -4.11 0.76
N GLU A 111 -18.34 -4.63 0.50
CA GLU A 111 -19.60 -4.04 0.98
C GLU A 111 -19.74 -4.05 2.50
N GLN A 112 -19.11 -5.00 3.19
CA GLN A 112 -19.12 -5.07 4.65
C GLN A 112 -18.03 -4.21 5.31
N VAL A 113 -16.99 -3.82 4.57
CA VAL A 113 -15.86 -3.05 5.09
C VAL A 113 -16.01 -1.57 4.79
N PHE A 114 -16.58 -1.22 3.64
CA PHE A 114 -16.65 0.15 3.16
C PHE A 114 -18.08 0.66 2.98
N ASP A 115 -18.25 1.95 3.22
CA ASP A 115 -19.46 2.67 2.86
C ASP A 115 -19.73 2.58 1.34
N PRO A 116 -20.98 2.36 0.90
CA PRO A 116 -21.34 2.34 -0.51
C PRO A 116 -20.87 3.58 -1.30
N GLU A 117 -20.91 4.77 -0.71
CA GLU A 117 -20.43 6.00 -1.35
C GLU A 117 -18.93 5.91 -1.72
N TYR A 118 -18.13 5.25 -0.90
CA TYR A 118 -16.71 5.07 -1.19
C TYR A 118 -16.48 4.10 -2.35
N LEU A 119 -17.27 3.02 -2.41
CA LEU A 119 -17.20 2.04 -3.48
C LEU A 119 -17.61 2.66 -4.83
N GLU A 120 -18.66 3.48 -4.85
CA GLU A 120 -19.12 4.20 -6.05
C GLU A 120 -18.07 5.19 -6.61
N LEU A 121 -17.18 5.71 -5.77
CA LEU A 121 -16.12 6.62 -6.22
C LEU A 121 -15.06 5.94 -7.11
N GLY A 122 -15.02 4.61 -7.18
CA GLY A 122 -14.07 3.87 -8.01
C GLY A 122 -12.60 4.19 -7.73
N ARG A 123 -12.27 4.50 -6.47
CA ARG A 123 -10.91 4.94 -6.07
C ARG A 123 -9.87 3.84 -6.13
N PHE A 124 -10.30 2.60 -6.09
CA PHE A 124 -9.44 1.42 -6.19
C PHE A 124 -10.03 0.36 -7.09
N VAL A 125 -9.19 -0.56 -7.50
CA VAL A 125 -9.58 -1.76 -8.24
C VAL A 125 -8.86 -2.95 -7.63
N ARG A 126 -9.57 -4.08 -7.48
CA ARG A 126 -9.01 -5.34 -6.98
C ARG A 126 -9.16 -6.43 -8.04
N VAL A 127 -8.16 -7.30 -8.14
CA VAL A 127 -8.15 -8.42 -9.08
C VAL A 127 -7.51 -9.63 -8.43
N LYS A 128 -8.07 -10.83 -8.68
CA LYS A 128 -7.38 -12.07 -8.37
C LYS A 128 -6.38 -12.37 -9.48
N LEU A 129 -5.15 -12.64 -9.11
CA LEU A 129 -4.10 -13.16 -9.99
C LEU A 129 -4.16 -14.69 -10.01
N THR A 130 -3.38 -15.31 -10.90
CA THR A 130 -3.28 -16.77 -10.97
C THR A 130 -2.78 -17.39 -9.68
N ASP A 131 -3.32 -18.55 -9.35
CA ASP A 131 -2.81 -19.35 -8.24
C ASP A 131 -1.40 -19.86 -8.55
N LEU A 132 -0.56 -19.93 -7.52
CA LEU A 132 0.80 -20.44 -7.58
C LEU A 132 0.90 -21.74 -6.80
N ASN A 133 1.71 -22.67 -7.34
CA ASN A 133 2.19 -23.84 -6.59
C ASN A 133 3.69 -23.64 -6.31
N MET A 134 4.06 -23.64 -5.04
CA MET A 134 5.43 -23.42 -4.58
C MET A 134 6.00 -24.71 -4.02
N SER A 135 7.10 -25.20 -4.61
CA SER A 135 7.87 -26.33 -4.07
C SER A 135 9.08 -25.77 -3.32
N ILE A 136 9.08 -25.90 -1.99
CA ILE A 136 10.09 -25.31 -1.12
C ILE A 136 11.40 -26.11 -1.21
N LYS A 137 12.52 -25.41 -1.46
CA LYS A 137 13.87 -25.98 -1.54
C LYS A 137 14.75 -25.62 -0.33
N ASP A 138 14.30 -24.69 0.49
CA ASP A 138 15.00 -24.29 1.69
C ASP A 138 15.11 -25.47 2.66
N LYS A 139 16.31 -25.71 3.21
CA LYS A 139 16.58 -26.86 4.09
C LYS A 139 15.82 -26.79 5.42
N GLU A 140 15.60 -25.57 5.92
CA GLU A 140 14.93 -25.37 7.21
C GLU A 140 13.40 -25.44 7.08
N LEU A 141 12.87 -25.15 5.89
CA LEU A 141 11.45 -25.17 5.57
C LEU A 141 11.04 -26.32 4.63
N GLY A 142 11.97 -27.22 4.29
CA GLY A 142 11.73 -28.32 3.35
C GLY A 142 10.62 -29.29 3.76
N TYR A 143 10.24 -29.29 5.04
CA TYR A 143 9.10 -30.09 5.54
C TYR A 143 7.74 -29.56 5.05
N LEU A 144 7.66 -28.33 4.56
CA LEU A 144 6.43 -27.76 3.98
C LEU A 144 6.11 -28.30 2.58
N ASN A 145 7.10 -28.94 1.90
CA ASN A 145 7.00 -29.54 0.57
C ASN A 145 6.36 -28.62 -0.49
N GLU A 146 5.09 -28.86 -0.82
CA GLU A 146 4.33 -28.09 -1.80
C GLU A 146 3.26 -27.24 -1.12
N LEU A 147 3.25 -25.96 -1.46
CA LEU A 147 2.30 -24.98 -0.93
C LEU A 147 1.52 -24.34 -2.06
N LYS A 148 0.22 -24.18 -1.88
CA LYS A 148 -0.61 -23.36 -2.74
C LYS A 148 -0.58 -21.93 -2.24
N CYS A 149 -0.39 -20.98 -3.16
CA CYS A 149 -0.41 -19.55 -2.87
C CYS A 149 -1.38 -18.84 -3.83
N GLU A 150 -2.35 -18.16 -3.29
CA GLU A 150 -3.26 -17.30 -4.05
C GLU A 150 -2.75 -15.86 -4.01
N LEU A 151 -2.85 -15.17 -5.15
CA LEU A 151 -2.41 -13.78 -5.26
C LEU A 151 -3.58 -12.86 -5.55
N TYR A 152 -3.60 -11.71 -4.87
CA TYR A 152 -4.56 -10.64 -5.09
C TYR A 152 -3.81 -9.33 -5.28
N LEU A 153 -4.28 -8.51 -6.22
CA LEU A 153 -3.71 -7.19 -6.52
C LEU A 153 -4.78 -6.13 -6.32
N LEU A 154 -4.48 -5.17 -5.47
CA LEU A 154 -5.26 -3.96 -5.28
C LEU A 154 -4.44 -2.78 -5.81
N LEU A 155 -5.02 -1.96 -6.68
CA LEU A 155 -4.43 -0.70 -7.15
C LEU A 155 -5.32 0.46 -6.75
N HIS A 156 -4.71 1.52 -6.26
CA HIS A 156 -5.42 2.71 -5.81
C HIS A 156 -5.02 3.94 -6.63
N ARG A 157 -5.98 4.87 -6.85
CA ARG A 157 -5.76 6.08 -7.66
C ARG A 157 -4.64 7.00 -7.14
N ALA A 158 -4.32 6.96 -5.84
CA ALA A 158 -3.16 7.66 -5.29
C ALA A 158 -1.80 7.18 -5.85
N GLY A 159 -1.81 6.24 -6.80
CA GLY A 159 -0.61 5.68 -7.41
C GLY A 159 0.15 4.74 -6.49
N VAL A 160 -0.56 4.03 -5.64
CA VAL A 160 -0.04 2.98 -4.77
C VAL A 160 -0.81 1.70 -5.00
N GLY A 161 -0.18 0.57 -4.73
CA GLY A 161 -0.81 -0.72 -4.83
C GLY A 161 -0.49 -1.61 -3.65
N VAL A 162 -1.25 -2.67 -3.50
CA VAL A 162 -1.03 -3.72 -2.51
C VAL A 162 -1.12 -5.06 -3.22
N LEU A 163 -0.13 -5.90 -3.05
CA LEU A 163 -0.17 -7.28 -3.49
C LEU A 163 -0.26 -8.19 -2.27
N THR A 164 -1.29 -9.02 -2.24
CA THR A 164 -1.58 -9.95 -1.16
C THR A 164 -1.29 -11.38 -1.63
N ALA A 165 -0.41 -12.08 -0.91
CA ALA A 165 -0.07 -13.47 -1.14
C ALA A 165 -0.61 -14.31 0.00
N TRP A 166 -1.54 -15.20 -0.30
CA TRP A 166 -2.27 -16.01 0.66
C TRP A 166 -1.83 -17.46 0.57
N ILE A 167 -1.27 -17.99 1.64
CA ILE A 167 -0.66 -19.31 1.68
C ILE A 167 -1.36 -20.15 2.74
N HIS A 168 -1.91 -21.28 2.32
CA HIS A 168 -2.53 -22.23 3.21
C HIS A 168 -1.53 -23.26 3.70
N LEU A 169 -1.45 -23.43 5.02
CA LEU A 169 -0.54 -24.36 5.71
C LEU A 169 -1.37 -25.43 6.44
N ASN A 170 -1.25 -26.66 5.96
CA ASN A 170 -1.80 -27.84 6.62
C ASN A 170 -0.68 -28.60 7.30
N GLY A 171 -0.80 -28.81 8.61
CA GLY A 171 0.23 -29.52 9.36
C GLY A 171 0.00 -29.45 10.87
N ASN A 172 1.00 -29.90 11.61
CA ASN A 172 1.00 -29.85 13.06
C ASN A 172 2.25 -29.07 13.50
N PHE A 173 2.06 -27.75 13.65
CA PHE A 173 3.15 -26.79 13.85
C PHE A 173 3.29 -26.41 15.32
N SER A 174 4.53 -26.34 15.78
CA SER A 174 4.86 -25.70 17.06
C SER A 174 4.89 -24.17 16.93
N THR A 175 4.94 -23.47 18.05
CA THR A 175 5.15 -22.03 18.07
C THR A 175 6.45 -21.63 17.36
N ASP A 176 7.53 -22.38 17.55
CA ASP A 176 8.82 -22.11 16.90
C ASP A 176 8.75 -22.35 15.39
N ASP A 177 7.99 -23.37 14.94
CA ASP A 177 7.78 -23.62 13.51
C ASP A 177 7.06 -22.43 12.86
N LEU A 178 5.99 -21.92 13.48
CA LEU A 178 5.24 -20.78 12.95
C LEU A 178 6.08 -19.52 12.90
N ILE A 179 6.84 -19.22 13.94
CA ILE A 179 7.76 -18.08 13.97
C ILE A 179 8.79 -18.19 12.83
N ASN A 180 9.34 -19.40 12.60
CA ASN A 180 10.32 -19.63 11.55
C ASN A 180 9.69 -19.50 10.14
N ILE A 181 8.53 -20.10 9.94
CA ILE A 181 7.75 -20.01 8.69
C ILE A 181 7.45 -18.54 8.36
N GLU A 182 6.84 -17.83 9.28
CA GLU A 182 6.46 -16.43 9.09
C GLU A 182 7.64 -15.54 8.72
N LYS A 183 8.77 -15.76 9.36
CA LYS A 183 9.99 -14.98 9.15
C LYS A 183 10.65 -15.25 7.80
N LYS A 184 10.61 -16.50 7.32
CA LYS A 184 11.47 -16.95 6.24
C LYS A 184 10.75 -17.32 4.95
N LEU A 185 9.51 -17.80 4.99
CA LEU A 185 8.84 -18.44 3.86
C LEU A 185 8.83 -17.57 2.59
N TYR A 186 8.53 -16.29 2.69
CA TYR A 186 8.49 -15.38 1.53
C TYR A 186 9.87 -15.10 0.91
N LYS A 187 10.96 -15.46 1.62
CA LYS A 187 12.37 -15.34 1.17
C LYS A 187 13.02 -16.69 0.88
N ALA A 188 12.31 -17.78 1.17
CA ALA A 188 12.83 -19.13 0.96
C ALA A 188 12.97 -19.44 -0.52
N GLU A 189 14.07 -20.11 -0.88
CA GLU A 189 14.25 -20.60 -2.23
C GLU A 189 13.20 -21.66 -2.56
N CYS A 190 12.53 -21.48 -3.68
CA CYS A 190 11.46 -22.35 -4.13
C CYS A 190 11.36 -22.41 -5.65
N THR A 191 10.70 -23.45 -6.15
CA THR A 191 10.22 -23.50 -7.53
C THR A 191 8.77 -23.04 -7.52
N ILE A 192 8.48 -21.95 -8.24
CA ILE A 192 7.15 -21.36 -8.36
C ILE A 192 6.57 -21.76 -9.71
N LYS A 193 5.41 -22.41 -9.70
CA LYS A 193 4.67 -22.83 -10.90
C LYS A 193 3.33 -22.11 -10.96
N GLY A 194 2.96 -21.64 -12.13
CA GLY A 194 1.69 -20.98 -12.41
C GLY A 194 1.31 -21.09 -13.89
N SER A 195 0.31 -20.34 -14.33
CA SER A 195 -0.10 -20.29 -15.75
C SER A 195 1.00 -19.80 -16.71
N PHE A 196 2.03 -19.15 -16.18
CA PHE A 196 3.22 -18.66 -16.91
C PHE A 196 4.33 -19.72 -17.05
N GLY A 197 4.20 -20.90 -16.47
CA GLY A 197 5.21 -21.96 -16.44
C GLY A 197 5.88 -22.12 -15.07
N SER A 198 7.19 -22.35 -15.03
CA SER A 198 7.96 -22.58 -13.80
C SER A 198 9.14 -21.61 -13.70
N ILE A 199 9.33 -21.03 -12.52
CA ILE A 199 10.41 -20.08 -12.20
C ILE A 199 11.10 -20.54 -10.91
N GLU A 200 12.43 -20.45 -10.87
CA GLU A 200 13.24 -20.67 -9.68
C GLU A 200 13.49 -19.32 -8.99
N GLY A 201 13.38 -19.29 -7.66
CA GLY A 201 13.65 -18.09 -6.88
C GLY A 201 12.89 -18.05 -5.57
N THR A 202 12.59 -16.85 -5.10
CA THR A 202 11.82 -16.62 -3.87
C THR A 202 10.45 -16.03 -4.20
N LEU A 203 9.45 -16.25 -3.36
CA LEU A 203 8.12 -15.63 -3.54
C LEU A 203 8.24 -14.09 -3.63
N ARG A 204 9.05 -13.48 -2.75
CA ARG A 204 9.30 -12.02 -2.79
C ARG A 204 9.95 -11.61 -4.11
N GLY A 205 10.93 -12.35 -4.59
CA GLY A 205 11.59 -12.07 -5.87
C GLY A 205 10.61 -12.12 -7.03
N PHE A 206 9.78 -13.16 -7.09
CA PHE A 206 8.72 -13.29 -8.08
C PHE A 206 7.73 -12.12 -8.04
N ILE A 207 7.23 -11.76 -6.86
CA ILE A 207 6.30 -10.65 -6.68
C ILE A 207 6.92 -9.33 -7.16
N VAL A 208 8.12 -9.01 -6.71
CA VAL A 208 8.77 -7.74 -7.04
C VAL A 208 9.12 -7.67 -8.52
N GLN A 209 9.79 -8.67 -9.07
CA GLN A 209 10.30 -8.64 -10.44
C GLN A 209 9.24 -9.01 -11.48
N GLY A 210 8.33 -9.94 -11.15
CA GLY A 210 7.32 -10.44 -12.07
C GLY A 210 6.04 -9.62 -12.12
N ILE A 211 5.70 -8.92 -11.05
CA ILE A 211 4.42 -8.19 -10.93
C ILE A 211 4.63 -6.70 -10.71
N ILE A 212 5.33 -6.32 -9.63
CA ILE A 212 5.41 -4.91 -9.23
C ILE A 212 6.24 -4.09 -10.22
N ARG A 213 7.43 -4.56 -10.61
CA ARG A 213 8.30 -3.82 -11.55
C ARG A 213 7.67 -3.57 -12.93
N PRO A 214 6.97 -4.54 -13.56
CA PRO A 214 6.19 -4.28 -14.77
C PRO A 214 5.14 -3.17 -14.62
N LEU A 215 4.39 -3.16 -13.52
CA LEU A 215 3.40 -2.13 -13.23
C LEU A 215 4.05 -0.75 -13.04
N GLN A 216 5.13 -0.68 -12.26
CA GLN A 216 5.91 0.54 -12.05
C GLN A 216 6.47 1.08 -13.38
N ALA A 217 7.09 0.22 -14.18
CA ALA A 217 7.62 0.61 -15.48
C ALA A 217 6.51 1.13 -16.41
N ALA A 218 5.38 0.46 -16.44
CA ALA A 218 4.23 0.87 -17.23
C ALA A 218 3.73 2.28 -16.84
N VAL A 219 3.57 2.56 -15.55
CA VAL A 219 3.11 3.87 -15.07
C VAL A 219 4.15 4.96 -15.31
N LEU A 220 5.40 4.71 -14.89
CA LEU A 220 6.47 5.73 -14.89
C LEU A 220 6.96 6.11 -16.28
N PHE A 221 6.93 5.18 -17.22
CA PHE A 221 7.57 5.36 -18.53
C PHE A 221 6.58 5.37 -19.71
N LYS A 222 5.25 5.22 -19.48
CA LYS A 222 4.24 5.27 -20.55
C LYS A 222 4.32 6.54 -21.41
N GLY A 223 4.58 7.68 -20.77
CA GLY A 223 4.70 8.97 -21.46
C GLY A 223 5.97 9.09 -22.28
N GLU A 224 7.09 8.59 -21.77
CA GLU A 224 8.41 8.63 -22.42
C GLU A 224 8.44 7.73 -23.68
N TYR A 225 7.86 6.54 -23.59
CA TYR A 225 7.86 5.57 -24.68
C TYR A 225 6.56 5.53 -25.50
N GLY A 226 5.55 6.32 -25.13
CA GLY A 226 4.28 6.42 -25.88
C GLY A 226 3.34 5.23 -25.69
N GLY A 227 3.24 4.70 -24.48
CA GLY A 227 2.28 3.67 -24.08
C GLY A 227 2.85 2.57 -23.21
N TYR A 228 1.95 1.81 -22.56
CA TYR A 228 2.29 0.71 -21.64
C TYR A 228 3.11 -0.40 -22.32
N ASP A 229 2.72 -0.82 -23.54
CA ASP A 229 3.40 -1.88 -24.28
C ASP A 229 4.86 -1.57 -24.56
N LYS A 230 5.14 -0.35 -24.99
CA LYS A 230 6.51 0.06 -25.31
C LYS A 230 7.36 0.14 -24.05
N ALA A 231 6.82 0.70 -22.96
CA ALA A 231 7.51 0.74 -21.67
C ALA A 231 7.85 -0.67 -21.17
N PHE A 232 6.92 -1.61 -21.26
CA PHE A 232 7.13 -3.00 -20.88
C PHE A 232 8.15 -3.73 -21.78
N TYR A 233 8.10 -3.49 -23.10
CA TYR A 233 9.07 -4.05 -24.03
C TYR A 233 10.50 -3.58 -23.72
N VAL A 234 10.66 -2.29 -23.41
CA VAL A 234 11.95 -1.68 -23.06
C VAL A 234 12.45 -2.24 -21.71
N LEU A 235 11.55 -2.46 -20.72
CA LEU A 235 11.88 -3.16 -19.49
C LEU A 235 12.39 -4.58 -19.76
N LYS A 236 11.69 -5.35 -20.59
CA LYS A 236 12.11 -6.72 -20.96
C LYS A 236 13.46 -6.76 -21.68
N ARG A 237 13.81 -5.75 -22.44
CA ARG A 237 15.13 -5.64 -23.06
C ARG A 237 16.26 -5.27 -22.10
N GLY A 238 15.91 -4.82 -20.89
CA GLY A 238 16.88 -4.37 -19.87
C GLY A 238 17.32 -2.92 -20.03
N ASP A 239 16.73 -2.15 -20.95
CA ASP A 239 17.01 -0.73 -21.15
C ASP A 239 16.44 0.12 -19.99
N ILE A 240 15.32 -0.33 -19.39
CA ILE A 240 14.82 0.12 -18.09
C ILE A 240 15.29 -0.87 -17.03
N THR A 241 16.18 -0.43 -16.16
CA THR A 241 16.70 -1.23 -15.03
C THR A 241 15.90 -0.96 -13.75
N GLY A 242 16.05 -1.84 -12.75
CA GLY A 242 15.48 -1.61 -11.43
C GLY A 242 15.91 -0.28 -10.81
N ASP A 243 17.18 0.09 -10.97
CA ASP A 243 17.72 1.37 -10.46
C ASP A 243 17.04 2.58 -11.11
N LYS A 244 16.83 2.56 -12.44
CA LYS A 244 16.09 3.63 -13.14
C LYS A 244 14.62 3.75 -12.68
N ILE A 245 14.00 2.63 -12.32
CA ILE A 245 12.67 2.65 -11.71
C ILE A 245 12.76 3.27 -10.32
N ASP A 246 13.70 2.82 -9.48
CA ASP A 246 13.87 3.30 -8.10
C ASP A 246 14.15 4.81 -8.03
N GLU A 247 14.92 5.35 -8.97
CA GLU A 247 15.17 6.79 -9.09
C GLU A 247 13.92 7.63 -9.38
N LYS A 248 12.92 7.04 -10.05
CA LYS A 248 11.65 7.72 -10.38
C LYS A 248 10.52 7.46 -9.36
N LEU A 249 10.68 6.45 -8.50
CA LEU A 249 9.69 6.18 -7.45
C LEU A 249 9.67 7.28 -6.41
N ARG A 250 8.48 7.59 -5.90
CA ARG A 250 8.31 8.47 -4.75
C ARG A 250 8.92 7.84 -3.49
N THR A 251 8.79 6.51 -3.37
CA THR A 251 9.48 5.74 -2.33
C THR A 251 9.88 4.35 -2.86
N PRO A 252 11.17 3.98 -2.84
CA PRO A 252 11.64 2.66 -3.26
C PRO A 252 11.48 1.59 -2.15
N TYR A 253 10.82 1.92 -1.05
CA TYR A 253 10.64 1.04 0.08
C TYR A 253 9.54 0.00 -0.17
N PHE A 254 9.85 -1.28 0.09
CA PHE A 254 8.94 -2.41 -0.03
C PHE A 254 8.78 -3.11 1.32
N PRO A 255 7.89 -2.64 2.19
CA PRO A 255 7.59 -3.33 3.44
C PRO A 255 6.81 -4.62 3.17
N VAL A 256 6.82 -5.53 4.14
CA VAL A 256 5.99 -6.73 4.12
C VAL A 256 5.19 -6.76 5.41
N PHE A 257 3.88 -6.67 5.26
CA PHE A 257 2.95 -6.86 6.35
C PHE A 257 2.53 -8.33 6.37
N ARG A 258 2.17 -8.85 7.52
CA ARG A 258 1.84 -10.26 7.70
C ARG A 258 0.56 -10.38 8.50
N VAL A 259 -0.28 -11.30 8.06
CA VAL A 259 -1.48 -11.70 8.79
C VAL A 259 -1.45 -13.20 8.93
N MET A 260 -1.67 -13.69 10.13
CA MET A 260 -1.73 -15.12 10.39
C MET A 260 -3.09 -15.47 10.96
N TYR A 261 -3.77 -16.40 10.29
CA TYR A 261 -5.00 -16.99 10.76
C TYR A 261 -4.72 -18.40 11.26
N ILE A 262 -4.98 -18.64 12.53
CA ILE A 262 -4.90 -19.96 13.13
C ILE A 262 -6.33 -20.42 13.31
N ARG A 263 -6.81 -21.30 12.43
CA ARG A 263 -8.19 -21.84 12.50
C ARG A 263 -8.31 -22.89 13.57
N LYS A 264 -7.28 -23.70 13.75
CA LYS A 264 -7.27 -24.79 14.72
C LYS A 264 -6.01 -24.80 15.56
N HIS A 265 -6.21 -25.03 16.84
CA HIS A 265 -5.11 -25.33 17.76
C HIS A 265 -5.44 -26.59 18.56
N ARG A 266 -4.42 -27.35 18.92
CA ARG A 266 -4.52 -28.50 19.78
C ARG A 266 -3.73 -28.27 21.04
N CYS A 267 -4.37 -28.38 22.17
CA CYS A 267 -3.76 -28.32 23.47
C CYS A 267 -4.45 -29.27 24.44
N ASN A 268 -3.87 -29.54 25.59
CA ASN A 268 -4.49 -30.41 26.61
C ASN A 268 -5.66 -29.76 27.33
N TYR A 269 -5.87 -28.49 27.10
CA TYR A 269 -6.99 -27.74 27.65
C TYR A 269 -8.11 -27.69 26.61
N LYS A 270 -9.34 -28.03 27.01
CA LYS A 270 -10.50 -27.76 26.14
C LYS A 270 -10.79 -26.25 26.20
N CYS A 271 -10.16 -25.50 25.31
CA CYS A 271 -10.43 -24.07 25.16
C CYS A 271 -11.75 -23.90 24.41
N GLU A 272 -12.86 -23.70 25.12
CA GLU A 272 -14.20 -23.56 24.51
C GLU A 272 -14.38 -22.19 23.86
N THR A 273 -13.69 -21.17 24.36
CA THR A 273 -13.69 -19.81 23.80
C THR A 273 -12.29 -19.39 23.34
N ALA A 274 -12.26 -18.47 22.38
CA ALA A 274 -11.01 -17.89 21.93
C ALA A 274 -10.29 -17.12 23.04
N GLU A 275 -11.04 -16.46 23.94
CA GLU A 275 -10.46 -15.75 25.09
C GLU A 275 -9.76 -16.71 26.06
N GLU A 276 -10.32 -17.89 26.29
CA GLU A 276 -9.66 -18.91 27.10
C GLU A 276 -8.38 -19.40 26.44
N ALA A 277 -8.38 -19.64 25.12
CA ALA A 277 -7.20 -20.02 24.36
C ALA A 277 -6.11 -18.95 24.47
N VAL A 278 -6.46 -17.67 24.28
CA VAL A 278 -5.54 -16.54 24.44
C VAL A 278 -4.94 -16.47 25.85
N ARG A 279 -5.76 -16.62 26.87
CA ARG A 279 -5.29 -16.59 28.26
C ARG A 279 -4.29 -17.70 28.58
N ARG A 280 -4.52 -18.91 28.04
CA ARG A 280 -3.66 -20.08 28.31
C ARG A 280 -2.38 -20.05 27.49
N HIS A 281 -2.44 -19.57 26.25
CA HIS A 281 -1.33 -19.57 25.28
C HIS A 281 -0.79 -18.17 24.98
N LEU A 282 -0.88 -17.27 25.98
CA LEU A 282 -0.52 -15.86 25.82
C LEU A 282 0.91 -15.65 25.31
N ARG A 283 1.88 -16.40 25.85
CA ARG A 283 3.30 -16.25 25.48
C ARG A 283 3.59 -16.77 24.09
N GLU A 284 2.98 -17.90 23.74
CA GLU A 284 3.06 -18.51 22.42
C GLU A 284 2.50 -17.58 21.34
N LEU A 285 1.29 -17.06 21.56
CA LEU A 285 0.61 -16.15 20.64
C LEU A 285 1.37 -14.82 20.51
N ALA A 286 1.86 -14.25 21.60
CA ALA A 286 2.70 -13.06 21.56
C ALA A 286 4.03 -13.34 20.84
N GLY A 287 4.61 -14.53 21.03
CA GLY A 287 5.83 -14.95 20.33
C GLY A 287 5.63 -15.05 18.82
N ILE A 288 4.51 -15.62 18.38
CA ILE A 288 4.14 -15.70 16.96
C ILE A 288 3.95 -14.29 16.41
N SER A 289 3.09 -13.48 17.03
CA SER A 289 2.72 -12.16 16.51
C SER A 289 3.89 -11.17 16.44
N GLU A 290 4.87 -11.27 17.34
CA GLU A 290 6.09 -10.44 17.32
C GLU A 290 7.30 -11.12 16.67
N ILE A 291 7.13 -12.34 16.14
CA ILE A 291 8.20 -13.15 15.51
C ILE A 291 9.40 -13.32 16.48
N HIS A 292 9.11 -13.54 17.74
CA HIS A 292 10.12 -13.55 18.81
C HIS A 292 10.50 -14.96 19.24
N GLY A 293 11.68 -15.45 18.82
CA GLY A 293 12.13 -16.82 19.10
C GLY A 293 12.36 -17.16 20.59
N ASN A 294 12.45 -16.16 21.46
CA ASN A 294 12.62 -16.39 22.90
C ASN A 294 11.29 -16.24 23.70
N TRP A 295 10.18 -16.51 23.06
CA TRP A 295 8.84 -16.35 23.63
C TRP A 295 8.63 -17.07 24.97
N ARG A 296 9.32 -18.21 25.21
CA ARG A 296 9.25 -18.96 26.47
C ARG A 296 9.69 -18.14 27.69
N HIS A 297 10.54 -17.14 27.48
CA HIS A 297 11.05 -16.25 28.51
C HIS A 297 10.26 -14.94 28.65
N TYR A 298 9.19 -14.78 27.88
CA TYR A 298 8.33 -13.62 28.01
C TYR A 298 7.70 -13.55 29.39
N ARG A 299 7.74 -12.37 29.99
CA ARG A 299 6.90 -12.06 31.13
C ARG A 299 5.46 -11.89 30.64
N GLU A 300 4.50 -12.36 31.43
CA GLU A 300 3.08 -12.29 31.02
C GLU A 300 2.58 -10.86 30.77
N ASP A 301 3.05 -9.91 31.58
CA ASP A 301 2.71 -8.50 31.42
C ASP A 301 3.23 -7.92 30.09
N VAL A 302 4.44 -8.33 29.68
CA VAL A 302 5.02 -7.96 28.38
C VAL A 302 4.27 -8.65 27.22
N ALA A 303 4.06 -9.96 27.32
CA ALA A 303 3.33 -10.71 26.31
C ALA A 303 1.91 -10.14 26.07
N ARG A 304 1.21 -9.78 27.15
CA ARG A 304 -0.12 -9.16 27.08
C ARG A 304 -0.07 -7.78 26.42
N LYS A 305 0.94 -6.99 26.75
CA LYS A 305 1.13 -5.67 26.14
C LYS A 305 1.46 -5.76 24.65
N ASP A 306 2.31 -6.71 24.26
CA ASP A 306 2.74 -6.91 22.88
C ASP A 306 1.59 -7.43 22.02
N LEU A 307 0.83 -8.40 22.53
CA LEU A 307 -0.35 -8.92 21.85
C LEU A 307 -1.46 -7.85 21.72
N GLY A 308 -1.64 -7.04 22.76
CA GLY A 308 -2.61 -5.94 22.77
C GLY A 308 -4.02 -6.38 23.17
N GLU A 309 -4.99 -5.58 22.75
CA GLU A 309 -6.41 -5.80 23.01
C GLU A 309 -7.01 -6.77 22.00
N ASN A 310 -7.91 -7.63 22.47
CA ASN A 310 -8.71 -8.46 21.58
C ASN A 310 -9.80 -7.59 20.89
N LEU A 311 -9.70 -7.45 19.59
CA LEU A 311 -10.58 -6.62 18.77
C LEU A 311 -11.78 -7.40 18.21
N SER A 312 -11.92 -8.69 18.55
CA SER A 312 -13.02 -9.51 18.06
C SER A 312 -14.35 -9.13 18.70
N PRO A 313 -15.41 -8.97 17.92
CA PRO A 313 -16.77 -8.83 18.45
C PRO A 313 -17.40 -10.17 18.86
N ASP A 314 -16.74 -11.31 18.63
CA ASP A 314 -17.26 -12.65 18.79
C ASP A 314 -16.43 -13.46 19.81
N VAL A 315 -17.09 -14.38 20.49
CA VAL A 315 -16.44 -15.26 21.50
C VAL A 315 -15.68 -16.43 20.87
N HIS A 316 -15.99 -16.76 19.61
CA HIS A 316 -15.41 -17.91 18.91
C HIS A 316 -14.05 -17.61 18.26
N TYR A 317 -13.66 -16.35 18.13
CA TYR A 317 -12.34 -15.98 17.62
C TYR A 317 -11.77 -14.75 18.34
N ALA A 318 -10.47 -14.64 18.33
CA ALA A 318 -9.74 -13.49 18.85
C ALA A 318 -8.92 -12.82 17.75
N MET A 319 -8.89 -11.50 17.72
CA MET A 319 -8.16 -10.70 16.75
C MET A 319 -7.23 -9.72 17.44
N PHE A 320 -6.03 -9.61 16.93
CA PHE A 320 -5.01 -8.69 17.44
C PHE A 320 -4.30 -7.98 16.30
N VAL A 321 -4.00 -6.71 16.50
CA VAL A 321 -3.10 -5.94 15.64
C VAL A 321 -1.87 -5.57 16.46
N THR A 322 -0.72 -6.09 16.09
CA THR A 322 0.52 -5.97 16.86
C THR A 322 1.51 -4.98 16.25
N THR A 323 2.58 -4.66 16.99
CA THR A 323 3.64 -3.75 16.54
C THR A 323 4.47 -4.31 15.40
N GLY A 324 4.56 -5.63 15.29
CA GLY A 324 5.26 -6.33 14.20
C GLY A 324 4.55 -6.26 12.85
N VAL A 325 3.43 -5.52 12.79
CA VAL A 325 2.56 -5.43 11.63
C VAL A 325 1.92 -6.78 11.29
N THR A 326 1.74 -7.59 12.32
CA THR A 326 1.13 -8.90 12.22
C THR A 326 -0.23 -8.82 12.88
N SER A 327 -1.28 -9.15 12.13
CA SER A 327 -2.59 -9.44 12.71
C SER A 327 -2.67 -10.94 12.95
N LEU A 328 -3.04 -11.31 14.14
CA LEU A 328 -3.25 -12.69 14.52
C LEU A 328 -4.75 -12.92 14.71
N PHE A 329 -5.27 -13.93 14.06
CA PHE A 329 -6.61 -14.46 14.27
C PHE A 329 -6.49 -15.85 14.89
N LEU A 330 -7.27 -16.11 15.93
CA LEU A 330 -7.30 -17.42 16.57
C LEU A 330 -8.76 -17.86 16.68
N GLY A 331 -9.12 -18.91 15.96
CA GLY A 331 -10.43 -19.57 16.06
C GLY A 331 -10.52 -20.48 17.30
N SER A 332 -11.71 -20.58 17.87
CA SER A 332 -12.00 -21.55 18.93
C SER A 332 -12.36 -22.91 18.37
N ALA A 333 -12.26 -23.94 19.22
CA ALA A 333 -12.66 -25.30 18.84
C ALA A 333 -14.16 -25.40 18.49
N THR A 334 -15.01 -24.52 19.06
CA THR A 334 -16.46 -24.53 18.82
C THR A 334 -16.87 -23.93 17.48
N LEU A 335 -16.04 -23.08 16.88
CA LEU A 335 -16.34 -22.51 15.56
C LEU A 335 -16.46 -23.60 14.48
N ASP A 336 -15.63 -24.63 14.55
CA ASP A 336 -15.67 -25.77 13.63
C ASP A 336 -16.91 -26.68 13.81
N GLU A 337 -17.45 -26.77 15.04
CA GLU A 337 -18.60 -27.61 15.35
C GLU A 337 -19.92 -27.04 14.82
N GLU A 338 -19.99 -25.73 14.63
CA GLU A 338 -21.19 -25.06 14.10
C GLU A 338 -21.32 -25.19 12.58
N LEU A 339 -20.23 -25.43 11.87
CA LEU A 339 -20.20 -25.54 10.41
C LEU A 339 -20.40 -26.99 9.97
N LYS A 340 -21.47 -27.27 9.25
CA LYS A 340 -21.96 -28.64 8.96
C LYS A 340 -21.28 -29.33 7.78
N SER A 341 -20.68 -28.60 6.84
CA SER A 341 -20.00 -29.18 5.69
C SER A 341 -18.61 -28.58 5.50
N GLU A 342 -17.66 -29.34 4.93
CA GLU A 342 -16.32 -28.84 4.64
C GLU A 342 -16.33 -27.70 3.59
N GLU A 343 -17.29 -27.73 2.64
CA GLU A 343 -17.47 -26.64 1.67
C GLU A 343 -17.98 -25.36 2.34
N ASP A 344 -18.95 -25.49 3.27
CA ASP A 344 -19.47 -24.35 4.04
C ASP A 344 -18.37 -23.78 4.94
N LYS A 345 -17.56 -24.64 5.57
CA LYS A 345 -16.41 -24.23 6.39
C LYS A 345 -15.44 -23.39 5.59
N GLU A 346 -14.99 -23.88 4.44
CA GLU A 346 -14.02 -23.15 3.61
C GLU A 346 -14.59 -21.78 3.16
N LEU A 347 -15.87 -21.75 2.76
CA LEU A 347 -16.52 -20.52 2.32
C LEU A 347 -16.66 -19.49 3.46
N VAL A 348 -17.09 -19.93 4.64
CA VAL A 348 -17.27 -19.05 5.81
C VAL A 348 -15.93 -18.56 6.32
N TYR A 349 -14.95 -19.45 6.50
CA TYR A 349 -13.61 -19.04 6.90
C TYR A 349 -13.03 -18.03 5.91
N ARG A 350 -13.11 -18.32 4.62
CA ARG A 350 -12.59 -17.43 3.58
C ARG A 350 -13.30 -16.08 3.60
N GLY A 351 -14.63 -16.04 3.75
CA GLY A 351 -15.39 -14.80 3.86
C GLY A 351 -14.99 -13.97 5.07
N VAL A 352 -14.90 -14.58 6.27
CA VAL A 352 -14.46 -13.89 7.49
C VAL A 352 -13.03 -13.40 7.35
N GLU A 353 -12.13 -14.22 6.81
CA GLU A 353 -10.71 -13.86 6.63
C GLU A 353 -10.55 -12.69 5.65
N PHE A 354 -11.29 -12.66 4.53
CA PHE A 354 -11.27 -11.52 3.62
C PHE A 354 -11.68 -10.22 4.31
N VAL A 355 -12.77 -10.25 5.07
CA VAL A 355 -13.25 -9.10 5.84
C VAL A 355 -12.21 -8.58 6.83
N LEU A 356 -11.32 -9.45 7.32
CA LEU A 356 -10.26 -9.09 8.26
C LEU A 356 -8.95 -8.69 7.57
N VAL A 357 -8.64 -9.27 6.41
CA VAL A 357 -7.45 -8.92 5.62
C VAL A 357 -7.58 -7.53 5.00
N GLN A 358 -8.76 -7.17 4.50
CA GLN A 358 -8.97 -5.90 3.81
C GLN A 358 -8.61 -4.67 4.63
N PRO A 359 -9.01 -4.51 5.91
CA PRO A 359 -8.55 -3.40 6.73
C PRO A 359 -7.04 -3.33 6.85
N VAL A 360 -6.34 -4.46 6.90
CA VAL A 360 -4.87 -4.51 6.95
C VAL A 360 -4.25 -4.13 5.60
N GLU A 361 -4.86 -4.53 4.47
CA GLU A 361 -4.46 -4.05 3.14
C GLU A 361 -4.58 -2.54 3.04
N PHE A 362 -5.71 -1.98 3.45
CA PHE A 362 -5.93 -0.53 3.43
C PHE A 362 -5.09 0.23 4.46
N LEU A 363 -4.78 -0.39 5.59
CA LEU A 363 -3.83 0.15 6.56
C LEU A 363 -2.42 0.25 5.95
N SER A 364 -1.98 -0.81 5.26
CA SER A 364 -0.70 -0.83 4.56
C SER A 364 -0.66 0.14 3.37
N LEU A 365 -1.79 0.27 2.66
CA LEU A 365 -1.98 1.26 1.61
C LEU A 365 -1.84 2.68 2.15
N SER A 366 -2.51 2.97 3.27
CA SER A 366 -2.45 4.27 3.96
C SER A 366 -1.02 4.63 4.38
N ASP A 367 -0.27 3.68 4.94
CA ASP A 367 1.15 3.87 5.25
C ASP A 367 1.96 4.20 3.99
N MET A 368 1.70 3.52 2.88
CA MET A 368 2.39 3.76 1.62
C MET A 368 2.03 5.11 0.99
N ILE A 369 0.76 5.53 1.05
CA ILE A 369 0.33 6.87 0.61
C ILE A 369 1.11 7.94 1.39
N LEU A 370 1.07 7.89 2.72
CA LEU A 370 1.78 8.86 3.56
C LEU A 370 3.28 8.89 3.27
N ARG A 371 3.92 7.73 3.07
CA ARG A 371 5.35 7.64 2.72
C ARG A 371 5.65 8.27 1.37
N ALA A 372 4.86 7.93 0.35
CA ALA A 372 5.06 8.43 -1.01
C ALA A 372 4.96 9.96 -1.06
N TYR A 373 3.90 10.52 -0.49
CA TYR A 373 3.69 11.97 -0.49
C TYR A 373 4.69 12.71 0.40
N THR A 374 5.04 12.16 1.58
CA THR A 374 6.09 12.73 2.43
C THR A 374 7.44 12.79 1.71
N SER A 375 7.80 11.73 1.01
CA SER A 375 9.07 11.65 0.28
C SER A 375 9.15 12.69 -0.84
N VAL A 376 8.08 12.82 -1.65
CA VAL A 376 8.00 13.83 -2.72
C VAL A 376 8.13 15.24 -2.13
N CYS A 377 7.38 15.52 -1.06
CA CYS A 377 7.43 16.83 -0.42
C CYS A 377 8.83 17.17 0.06
N ARG A 378 9.43 16.26 0.80
CA ARG A 378 10.78 16.46 1.35
C ARG A 378 11.80 16.69 0.23
N SER A 379 11.77 15.88 -0.83
CA SER A 379 12.65 16.02 -1.98
C SER A 379 12.49 17.39 -2.67
N LYS A 380 11.25 17.80 -2.91
CA LYS A 380 10.95 19.10 -3.53
C LYS A 380 11.32 20.29 -2.63
N PHE A 381 11.09 20.16 -1.34
CA PHE A 381 11.48 21.16 -0.35
C PHE A 381 13.01 21.35 -0.31
N GLU A 382 13.77 20.25 -0.30
CA GLU A 382 15.23 20.29 -0.36
C GLU A 382 15.73 20.90 -1.67
N GLU A 383 15.14 20.53 -2.81
CA GLU A 383 15.45 21.13 -4.12
C GLU A 383 15.27 22.66 -4.09
N ILE A 384 14.12 23.13 -3.59
CA ILE A 384 13.84 24.57 -3.46
C ILE A 384 14.84 25.26 -2.55
N ARG A 385 15.16 24.64 -1.41
CA ARG A 385 16.13 25.17 -0.45
C ARG A 385 17.52 25.31 -1.06
N GLU A 386 17.98 24.32 -1.82
CA GLU A 386 19.27 24.37 -2.50
C GLU A 386 19.29 25.40 -3.64
N ARG A 387 18.21 25.53 -4.40
CA ARG A 387 18.06 26.59 -5.43
C ARG A 387 18.12 27.98 -4.80
N ARG A 388 17.46 28.20 -3.66
CA ARG A 388 17.56 29.48 -2.92
C ARG A 388 18.99 29.77 -2.44
N LYS A 389 19.69 28.76 -1.91
CA LYS A 389 21.12 28.95 -1.52
C LYS A 389 22.00 29.35 -2.69
N ARG A 390 21.71 28.90 -3.90
CA ARG A 390 22.40 29.28 -5.13
C ARG A 390 21.96 30.64 -5.70
N GLY A 391 21.05 31.34 -5.02
CA GLY A 391 20.51 32.62 -5.49
C GLY A 391 19.51 32.50 -6.65
N GLU A 392 19.02 31.28 -6.96
CA GLU A 392 18.05 31.08 -8.01
C GLU A 392 16.65 31.56 -7.54
N THR A 393 15.90 32.15 -8.48
CA THR A 393 14.55 32.62 -8.19
C THR A 393 13.58 31.44 -8.12
N VAL A 394 12.94 31.23 -6.96
CA VAL A 394 11.84 30.29 -6.78
C VAL A 394 10.52 31.06 -6.85
N LYS A 395 9.57 30.53 -7.62
CA LYS A 395 8.25 31.18 -7.77
C LYS A 395 7.29 30.67 -6.69
N PRO A 396 6.45 31.54 -6.10
CA PRO A 396 5.41 31.09 -5.18
C PRO A 396 4.48 29.99 -5.74
N SER A 397 4.24 30.01 -7.07
CA SER A 397 3.44 28.98 -7.74
C SER A 397 4.07 27.56 -7.72
N GLU A 398 5.39 27.46 -7.58
CA GLU A 398 6.07 26.17 -7.44
C GLU A 398 5.76 25.55 -6.06
N ILE A 399 5.75 26.39 -5.02
CA ILE A 399 5.39 25.96 -3.65
C ILE A 399 3.89 25.59 -3.59
N ALA A 400 3.03 26.38 -4.23
CA ALA A 400 1.59 26.10 -4.27
C ALA A 400 1.30 24.71 -4.87
N LYS A 401 2.00 24.30 -5.93
CA LYS A 401 1.85 22.96 -6.54
C LYS A 401 2.29 21.83 -5.61
N ILE A 402 3.36 22.04 -4.83
CA ILE A 402 3.81 21.03 -3.85
C ILE A 402 2.76 20.89 -2.75
N ARG A 403 2.23 22.02 -2.27
CA ARG A 403 1.17 22.04 -1.27
C ARG A 403 -0.09 21.33 -1.75
N GLU A 404 -0.52 21.60 -2.98
CA GLU A 404 -1.69 20.95 -3.59
C GLU A 404 -1.52 19.42 -3.62
N GLY A 405 -0.37 18.93 -4.09
CA GLY A 405 -0.08 17.49 -4.08
C GLY A 405 -0.08 16.87 -2.68
N LEU A 406 0.41 17.60 -1.65
CA LEU A 406 0.36 17.11 -0.27
C LEU A 406 -1.06 17.06 0.28
N MET A 407 -1.88 18.07 0.00
CA MET A 407 -3.27 18.10 0.40
C MET A 407 -4.06 16.95 -0.23
N GLU A 408 -3.80 16.65 -1.50
CA GLU A 408 -4.38 15.49 -2.18
C GLU A 408 -3.99 14.17 -1.47
N GLY A 409 -2.71 14.00 -1.09
CA GLY A 409 -2.26 12.84 -0.36
C GLY A 409 -2.92 12.67 1.01
N LEU A 410 -3.11 13.77 1.74
CA LEU A 410 -3.82 13.76 3.03
C LEU A 410 -5.30 13.47 2.84
N GLU A 411 -5.93 14.00 1.78
CA GLU A 411 -7.31 13.71 1.44
C GLU A 411 -7.51 12.22 1.14
N GLU A 412 -6.64 11.62 0.31
CA GLU A 412 -6.71 10.19 0.00
C GLU A 412 -6.52 9.32 1.26
N TYR A 413 -5.58 9.69 2.14
CA TYR A 413 -5.39 9.01 3.42
C TYR A 413 -6.65 9.10 4.30
N ASN A 414 -7.24 10.29 4.41
CA ASN A 414 -8.44 10.50 5.22
C ASN A 414 -9.64 9.72 4.66
N ASN A 415 -9.82 9.73 3.34
CA ASN A 415 -10.91 9.03 2.68
C ASN A 415 -10.89 7.53 2.97
N VAL A 416 -9.72 6.88 2.85
CA VAL A 416 -9.57 5.46 3.21
C VAL A 416 -10.05 5.18 4.64
N SER A 417 -9.86 6.14 5.55
CA SER A 417 -10.17 5.97 6.97
C SER A 417 -11.61 6.26 7.34
N LEU A 418 -12.25 7.16 6.61
CA LEU A 418 -13.61 7.63 6.93
C LEU A 418 -14.68 6.62 6.55
N PHE A 419 -14.44 5.82 5.51
CA PHE A 419 -15.46 4.98 4.91
C PHE A 419 -15.39 3.52 5.35
N ILE A 420 -14.56 3.18 6.34
CA ILE A 420 -14.54 1.83 6.93
C ILE A 420 -15.57 1.75 8.05
N GLU A 421 -16.49 0.80 7.92
CA GLU A 421 -17.56 0.58 8.88
C GLU A 421 -17.13 -0.26 10.10
N ASP A 422 -17.86 -0.13 11.21
CA ASP A 422 -17.70 -1.00 12.37
C ASP A 422 -18.13 -2.46 12.05
N PRO A 423 -17.47 -3.49 12.64
CA PRO A 423 -16.41 -3.41 13.66
C PRO A 423 -14.98 -3.26 13.10
N ARG A 424 -14.79 -3.15 11.78
CA ARG A 424 -13.48 -3.12 11.12
C ARG A 424 -12.76 -1.79 11.34
N ARG A 425 -13.49 -0.73 11.67
CA ARG A 425 -12.92 0.56 12.09
C ARG A 425 -11.98 0.39 13.29
N SER A 426 -12.32 -0.47 14.23
CA SER A 426 -11.47 -0.79 15.37
C SER A 426 -10.09 -1.33 14.94
N ILE A 427 -10.04 -2.22 13.93
CA ILE A 427 -8.77 -2.74 13.37
C ILE A 427 -7.95 -1.60 12.77
N MET A 428 -8.61 -0.70 12.03
CA MET A 428 -7.94 0.44 11.41
C MET A 428 -7.37 1.41 12.44
N GLU A 429 -8.12 1.73 13.48
CA GLU A 429 -7.69 2.67 14.53
C GLU A 429 -6.51 2.12 15.31
N HIS A 430 -6.58 0.88 15.78
CA HIS A 430 -5.47 0.23 16.48
C HIS A 430 -4.26 0.04 15.55
N GLY A 431 -4.50 -0.31 14.29
CA GLY A 431 -3.44 -0.42 13.29
C GLY A 431 -2.73 0.91 13.02
N LYS A 432 -3.47 2.02 12.92
CA LYS A 432 -2.88 3.36 12.77
C LYS A 432 -1.99 3.71 13.95
N GLU A 433 -2.43 3.42 15.17
CA GLU A 433 -1.65 3.64 16.39
C GLU A 433 -0.37 2.79 16.38
N ARG A 434 -0.50 1.48 16.12
CA ARG A 434 0.63 0.54 16.07
C ARG A 434 1.66 0.89 15.01
N LEU A 435 1.22 1.33 13.85
CA LEU A 435 2.09 1.80 12.74
C LEU A 435 2.55 3.25 12.90
N ARG A 436 2.10 3.94 13.93
CA ARG A 436 2.39 5.37 14.14
C ARG A 436 2.05 6.24 12.93
N LEU A 437 0.90 5.98 12.31
CA LEU A 437 0.48 6.76 11.15
C LEU A 437 0.15 8.20 11.52
N SER A 438 -0.35 8.44 12.75
CA SER A 438 -0.58 9.78 13.28
C SER A 438 0.70 10.63 13.30
N ASP A 439 1.84 10.05 13.74
CA ASP A 439 3.13 10.75 13.75
C ASP A 439 3.54 11.21 12.33
N ARG A 440 3.22 10.37 11.31
CA ARG A 440 3.50 10.71 9.90
C ARG A 440 2.58 11.80 9.37
N VAL A 441 1.30 11.76 9.75
CA VAL A 441 0.34 12.80 9.42
C VAL A 441 0.78 14.14 10.03
N ASP A 442 1.21 14.14 11.29
CA ASP A 442 1.69 15.34 11.97
C ASP A 442 2.98 15.88 11.33
N MET A 443 3.87 14.99 10.91
CA MET A 443 5.05 15.38 10.14
C MET A 443 4.67 16.02 8.79
N LEU A 444 3.67 15.48 8.07
CA LEU A 444 3.17 16.08 6.84
C LEU A 444 2.54 17.46 7.07
N LYS A 445 1.75 17.61 8.13
CA LYS A 445 1.16 18.90 8.52
C LYS A 445 2.26 19.93 8.82
N SER A 446 3.29 19.54 9.57
CA SER A 446 4.45 20.41 9.85
C SER A 446 5.17 20.85 8.57
N LEU A 447 5.35 19.95 7.60
CA LEU A 447 5.92 20.29 6.29
C LEU A 447 5.01 21.24 5.50
N LEU A 448 3.69 21.10 5.61
CA LEU A 448 2.73 22.05 5.01
C LEU A 448 2.86 23.45 5.62
N GLU A 449 3.00 23.55 6.94
CA GLU A 449 3.22 24.81 7.64
C GLU A 449 4.52 25.47 7.19
N GLU A 450 5.61 24.71 7.10
CA GLU A 450 6.89 25.22 6.58
C GLU A 450 6.79 25.72 5.13
N LEU A 451 6.00 25.04 4.29
CA LEU A 451 5.75 25.49 2.90
C LEU A 451 4.91 26.77 2.85
N ASP A 452 3.92 26.90 3.73
CA ASP A 452 3.10 28.11 3.83
C ASP A 452 3.95 29.32 4.28
N ASP A 453 4.81 29.14 5.26
CA ASP A 453 5.74 30.20 5.71
C ASP A 453 6.73 30.59 4.61
N MET A 454 7.26 29.61 3.89
CA MET A 454 8.14 29.88 2.74
C MET A 454 7.40 30.61 1.62
N ALA A 455 6.17 30.20 1.29
CA ALA A 455 5.34 30.86 0.29
C ALA A 455 5.07 32.32 0.67
N ARG A 456 4.73 32.57 1.94
CA ARG A 456 4.50 33.92 2.47
C ARG A 456 5.76 34.78 2.32
N THR A 457 6.92 34.26 2.73
CA THR A 457 8.20 34.99 2.62
C THR A 457 8.51 35.35 1.16
N LEU A 458 8.33 34.42 0.23
CA LEU A 458 8.56 34.68 -1.20
C LEU A 458 7.59 35.69 -1.77
N TYR A 459 6.34 35.68 -1.31
CA TYR A 459 5.32 36.64 -1.73
C TYR A 459 5.67 38.06 -1.24
N GLU A 460 6.12 38.19 0.00
CA GLU A 460 6.59 39.44 0.58
C GLU A 460 7.83 39.97 -0.15
N GLU A 461 8.80 39.10 -0.46
CA GLU A 461 9.98 39.44 -1.27
C GLU A 461 9.57 39.93 -2.68
N GLU A 462 8.60 39.28 -3.33
CA GLU A 462 8.12 39.69 -4.65
C GLU A 462 7.37 41.03 -4.62
N ILE A 463 6.52 41.25 -3.60
CA ILE A 463 5.83 42.52 -3.41
C ILE A 463 6.82 43.64 -3.15
N SER A 464 7.75 43.43 -2.21
CA SER A 464 8.80 44.43 -1.90
C SER A 464 9.62 44.81 -3.15
N ARG A 465 9.98 43.79 -3.97
CA ARG A 465 10.69 44.03 -5.23
C ARG A 465 9.82 44.84 -6.23
N LYS A 466 8.53 44.50 -6.37
CA LYS A 466 7.62 45.27 -7.24
C LYS A 466 7.48 46.70 -6.75
N GLN A 467 7.36 46.94 -5.44
CA GLN A 467 7.27 48.23 -4.83
C GLN A 467 8.55 49.06 -5.09
N THR A 468 9.74 48.45 -4.92
CA THR A 468 11.02 49.10 -5.22
C THR A 468 11.13 49.53 -6.69
N ILE A 469 10.70 48.65 -7.62
CA ILE A 469 10.66 48.98 -9.05
C ILE A 469 9.67 50.12 -9.32
N LEU A 470 8.48 50.04 -8.74
CA LEU A 470 7.45 51.08 -8.90
C LEU A 470 7.90 52.44 -8.36
N THR A 471 8.54 52.42 -7.18
CA THR A 471 9.13 53.63 -6.56
C THR A 471 10.20 54.23 -7.43
N ALA A 472 11.07 53.38 -8.02
CA ALA A 472 12.08 53.84 -8.97
C ALA A 472 11.46 54.50 -10.22
N TYR A 473 10.39 53.87 -10.79
CA TYR A 473 9.66 54.47 -11.91
C TYR A 473 9.04 55.81 -11.54
N PHE A 474 8.35 55.91 -10.40
CA PHE A 474 7.75 57.16 -9.96
C PHE A 474 8.80 58.22 -9.66
N GLY A 475 9.95 57.83 -9.11
CA GLY A 475 11.07 58.72 -8.91
C GLY A 475 11.61 59.31 -10.23
N VAL A 476 11.80 58.47 -11.24
CA VAL A 476 12.23 58.89 -12.59
C VAL A 476 11.19 59.84 -13.24
N PHE A 477 9.90 59.43 -13.22
CA PHE A 477 8.86 60.27 -13.79
C PHE A 477 8.65 61.61 -13.03
N GLY A 478 8.78 61.59 -11.68
CA GLY A 478 8.75 62.80 -10.87
C GLY A 478 9.90 63.75 -11.18
N ALA A 479 11.10 63.22 -11.36
CA ALA A 479 12.28 64.01 -11.77
C ALA A 479 12.12 64.64 -13.17
N LEU A 480 11.62 63.84 -14.15
CA LEU A 480 11.32 64.35 -15.50
C LEU A 480 10.24 65.43 -15.49
N GLY A 481 9.18 65.26 -14.64
CA GLY A 481 8.12 66.26 -14.44
C GLY A 481 8.68 67.57 -13.84
N SER A 482 9.59 67.48 -12.89
CA SER A 482 10.20 68.66 -12.26
C SER A 482 11.12 69.41 -13.20
N LEU A 483 11.79 68.71 -14.13
CA LEU A 483 12.59 69.34 -15.21
C LEU A 483 11.77 70.22 -16.13
N LEU A 484 10.51 69.91 -16.33
CA LEU A 484 9.62 70.66 -17.21
C LEU A 484 8.98 71.89 -16.54
N LEU A 485 8.95 71.94 -15.20
CA LEU A 485 8.20 72.96 -14.43
C LEU A 485 9.07 74.00 -13.72
N LEU A 486 10.39 73.81 -13.58
CA LEU A 486 11.24 74.71 -12.83
C LEU A 486 12.18 75.50 -13.74
N PRO A 487 12.43 76.83 -13.47
CA PRO A 487 13.42 77.62 -14.21
C PRO A 487 14.85 77.12 -13.90
N GLN A 488 15.73 77.21 -14.91
CA GLN A 488 17.16 76.93 -14.69
C GLN A 488 17.77 77.97 -13.74
N PRO A 489 18.68 77.60 -12.82
CA PRO A 489 19.39 76.32 -12.63
C PRO A 489 18.69 75.40 -11.60
N PHE A 490 17.57 75.78 -11.01
CA PHE A 490 16.92 75.04 -9.92
C PHE A 490 16.40 73.64 -10.36
N ASN A 491 15.95 73.54 -11.60
CA ASN A 491 15.45 72.24 -12.12
C ASN A 491 16.58 71.17 -12.16
N VAL A 492 17.82 71.53 -12.46
CA VAL A 492 18.94 70.61 -12.49
C VAL A 492 19.28 70.07 -11.09
N ALA A 493 19.32 70.97 -10.08
CA ALA A 493 19.62 70.57 -8.71
C ALA A 493 18.53 69.64 -8.11
N VAL A 494 17.27 69.96 -8.34
CA VAL A 494 16.13 69.13 -7.87
C VAL A 494 16.11 67.79 -8.60
N THR A 495 16.36 67.78 -9.90
CA THR A 495 16.41 66.53 -10.70
C THR A 495 17.54 65.62 -10.25
N VAL A 496 18.72 66.14 -10.01
CA VAL A 496 19.87 65.37 -9.49
C VAL A 496 19.53 64.80 -8.11
N ALA A 497 18.88 65.58 -7.23
CA ALA A 497 18.49 65.11 -5.90
C ALA A 497 17.40 64.03 -5.97
N PHE A 498 16.40 64.16 -6.84
CA PHE A 498 15.36 63.15 -7.02
C PHE A 498 15.84 61.88 -7.72
N LEU A 499 16.76 61.97 -8.67
CA LEU A 499 17.30 60.81 -9.36
C LEU A 499 18.39 60.10 -8.57
N SER A 500 19.09 60.74 -7.66
CA SER A 500 20.19 60.16 -6.91
C SER A 500 19.73 58.95 -6.07
N TYR A 501 18.61 59.01 -5.40
CA TYR A 501 18.11 57.96 -4.57
C TYR A 501 17.59 56.73 -5.38
N PRO A 502 16.71 56.88 -6.39
CA PRO A 502 16.28 55.76 -7.24
C PRO A 502 17.40 55.12 -8.03
N ILE A 503 18.37 55.91 -8.52
CA ILE A 503 19.55 55.39 -9.21
C ILE A 503 20.43 54.61 -8.25
N TYR A 504 20.65 55.10 -7.04
CA TYR A 504 21.39 54.38 -6.02
C TYR A 504 20.71 53.04 -5.66
N GLU A 505 19.43 53.04 -5.44
CA GLU A 505 18.65 51.83 -5.17
C GLU A 505 18.69 50.84 -6.37
N PHE A 506 18.52 51.33 -7.58
CA PHE A 506 18.59 50.52 -8.79
C PHE A 506 20.00 49.93 -9.01
N LEU A 507 21.05 50.70 -8.81
CA LEU A 507 22.44 50.22 -8.90
C LEU A 507 22.76 49.26 -7.76
N SER A 508 22.29 49.50 -6.56
CA SER A 508 22.41 48.58 -5.42
C SER A 508 21.70 47.26 -5.70
N PHE A 509 20.51 47.30 -6.30
CA PHE A 509 19.76 46.12 -6.76
C PHE A 509 20.54 45.35 -7.84
N LEU A 510 21.07 46.02 -8.87
CA LEU A 510 21.90 45.39 -9.90
C LEU A 510 23.17 44.78 -9.33
N TYR A 511 23.82 45.49 -8.41
CA TYR A 511 25.03 45.02 -7.75
C TYR A 511 24.79 43.75 -6.92
N ARG A 512 23.68 43.69 -6.17
CA ARG A 512 23.28 42.48 -5.44
C ARG A 512 22.98 41.32 -6.37
N ARG A 513 22.43 41.58 -7.57
CA ARG A 513 22.13 40.57 -8.57
C ARG A 513 23.34 40.00 -9.30
N VAL A 514 24.42 40.78 -9.41
CA VAL A 514 25.67 40.37 -10.06
C VAL A 514 26.60 39.64 -9.07
N LYS A 515 26.45 39.90 -7.77
CA LYS A 515 27.25 39.25 -6.72
C LYS A 515 26.61 38.05 -6.06
N GLY A 516 25.32 37.80 -6.22
CA GLY A 516 24.59 36.60 -5.77
C GLY A 516 24.35 35.70 -6.96
#